data_e5f25be40efc2ebcd741912643e975e7
#
_entry.id   e5f25be40efc2ebcd741912643e975e7
#
_cell.length_a   1.000
_cell.length_b   1.000
_cell.length_c   1.000
_cell.angle_alpha   90.00
_cell.angle_beta   90.00
_cell.angle_gamma   90.00
#
_symmetry.space_group_name_H-M   'P 1'
#
loop_
_entity.id
_entity.type
_entity.pdbx_description
1 polymer ?
#
loop_
_entity_poly.entity_id
_entity_poly.type
_entity_poly.pdbx_seq_one_letter_code
_entity_poly.pdbx_strand_id
1 'polypeptide(L)'
;MIKWMPCALLVLAVAGCTTPRPTAPNRAPSAGSVEELAAAIAADAKRSDLESDARIRGDLAADAGRNADACLAREPRAAACLYGRAIALGLEARAHPTRAGELLKSMLGSLGESEAADPLYDEAGSARVRALVLIRSPGWPLGPGDAEAGLVAARRAAALRPKWPPNLLALAEALAKNGDPSGARENYQHARDAAVALPSGADRDRWLQEAEEALRHPAGH
;
A
#
# COMPACT_ATOMS: atom_id res chain seq x y z
N MET A 1 44.26 51.06 46.92
CA MET A 1 44.38 49.66 47.34
C MET A 1 43.07 48.96 47.00
N ILE A 2 43.00 48.31 45.82
CA ILE A 2 41.80 47.64 45.34
C ILE A 2 42.10 46.15 45.39
N LYS A 3 41.36 45.42 46.25
CA LYS A 3 41.47 43.96 46.45
C LYS A 3 40.70 43.27 45.33
N TRP A 4 41.40 42.48 44.53
CA TRP A 4 40.81 41.56 43.56
C TRP A 4 40.32 40.30 44.26
N MET A 5 39.03 39.97 44.12
CA MET A 5 38.46 38.66 44.48
C MET A 5 38.43 37.78 43.21
N PRO A 6 38.87 36.52 43.28
CA PRO A 6 38.74 35.60 42.16
C PRO A 6 37.34 35.01 42.17
N CYS A 7 36.69 35.14 41.00
CA CYS A 7 35.41 34.53 40.70
C CYS A 7 35.61 33.04 40.36
N ALA A 8 35.17 32.14 41.25
CA ALA A 8 35.21 30.72 41.03
C ALA A 8 34.09 30.33 40.05
N LEU A 9 34.45 29.91 38.84
CA LEU A 9 33.55 29.34 37.86
C LEU A 9 33.16 27.90 38.27
N LEU A 10 31.94 27.73 38.71
CA LEU A 10 31.33 26.43 38.96
C LEU A 10 30.88 25.81 37.62
N VAL A 11 31.65 24.87 37.11
CA VAL A 11 31.26 24.07 35.93
C VAL A 11 30.30 22.99 36.39
N LEU A 12 29.01 23.19 36.15
CA LEU A 12 27.98 22.16 36.29
C LEU A 12 28.10 21.17 35.11
N ALA A 13 28.68 20.00 35.39
CA ALA A 13 28.66 18.87 34.48
C ALA A 13 27.23 18.27 34.43
N VAL A 14 26.48 18.58 33.40
CA VAL A 14 25.20 17.92 33.13
C VAL A 14 25.51 16.52 32.57
N ALA A 15 25.47 15.50 33.43
CA ALA A 15 25.51 14.12 33.00
C ALA A 15 24.18 13.79 32.27
N GLY A 16 24.21 13.90 30.95
CA GLY A 16 23.12 13.45 30.09
C GLY A 16 22.98 11.94 30.19
N CYS A 17 21.98 11.46 30.93
CA CYS A 17 21.55 10.06 30.87
C CYS A 17 20.98 9.79 29.47
N THR A 18 21.81 9.32 28.53
CA THR A 18 21.34 8.69 27.30
C THR A 18 20.75 7.33 27.68
N THR A 19 19.42 7.29 27.89
CA THR A 19 18.72 6.00 27.96
C THR A 19 18.95 5.27 26.64
N PRO A 20 19.47 4.02 26.66
CA PRO A 20 19.62 3.23 25.46
C PRO A 20 18.22 3.06 24.83
N ARG A 21 18.09 3.49 23.57
CA ARG A 21 16.88 3.30 22.77
C ARG A 21 16.61 1.81 22.72
N PRO A 22 15.40 1.32 23.10
CA PRO A 22 15.09 -0.07 22.96
C PRO A 22 15.20 -0.41 21.46
N THR A 23 16.19 -1.21 21.10
CA THR A 23 16.28 -1.85 19.80
C THR A 23 15.04 -2.72 19.67
N ALA A 24 14.26 -2.52 18.57
CA ALA A 24 13.14 -3.38 18.25
C ALA A 24 13.61 -4.84 18.37
N PRO A 25 12.82 -5.73 19.00
CA PRO A 25 13.23 -7.11 19.17
C PRO A 25 13.55 -7.68 17.79
N ASN A 26 14.73 -8.26 17.65
CA ASN A 26 15.16 -8.98 16.46
C ASN A 26 14.23 -10.20 16.34
N ARG A 27 13.06 -9.98 15.70
CA ARG A 27 12.05 -11.01 15.55
C ARG A 27 12.60 -11.98 14.52
N ALA A 28 12.78 -13.24 14.93
CA ALA A 28 13.22 -14.31 14.03
C ALA A 28 12.37 -14.31 12.75
N PRO A 29 12.95 -14.72 11.58
CA PRO A 29 12.19 -14.80 10.34
C PRO A 29 10.93 -15.63 10.58
N SER A 30 9.78 -15.12 10.13
CA SER A 30 8.48 -15.72 10.37
C SER A 30 8.45 -17.15 9.86
N ALA A 31 8.31 -18.11 10.76
CA ALA A 31 8.10 -19.50 10.42
C ALA A 31 6.63 -19.67 10.07
N GLY A 32 6.29 -19.79 8.79
CA GLY A 32 4.91 -19.99 8.33
C GLY A 32 4.90 -20.56 6.90
N SER A 33 3.78 -21.13 6.46
CA SER A 33 3.58 -21.48 5.06
C SER A 33 3.52 -20.23 4.17
N VAL A 34 3.54 -20.41 2.85
CA VAL A 34 3.37 -19.29 1.89
C VAL A 34 2.05 -18.57 2.16
N GLU A 35 0.97 -19.33 2.40
CA GLU A 35 -0.36 -18.80 2.68
C GLU A 35 -0.42 -17.99 3.97
N GLU A 36 0.22 -18.48 5.04
CA GLU A 36 0.27 -17.80 6.33
C GLU A 36 1.07 -16.50 6.24
N LEU A 37 2.20 -16.51 5.51
CA LEU A 37 3.01 -15.31 5.30
C LEU A 37 2.28 -14.28 4.44
N ALA A 38 1.61 -14.72 3.36
CA ALA A 38 0.79 -13.84 2.53
C ALA A 38 -0.38 -13.23 3.31
N ALA A 39 -1.06 -14.04 4.14
CA ALA A 39 -2.13 -13.57 5.00
C ALA A 39 -1.65 -12.57 6.05
N ALA A 40 -0.46 -12.76 6.63
CA ALA A 40 0.14 -11.82 7.57
C ALA A 40 0.43 -10.46 6.91
N ILE A 41 0.98 -10.46 5.69
CA ILE A 41 1.22 -9.23 4.92
C ILE A 41 -0.09 -8.50 4.64
N ALA A 42 -1.13 -9.22 4.22
CA ALA A 42 -2.45 -8.62 3.97
C ALA A 42 -3.07 -8.03 5.26
N ALA A 43 -2.89 -8.70 6.40
CA ALA A 43 -3.34 -8.20 7.69
C ALA A 43 -2.59 -6.93 8.11
N ASP A 44 -1.28 -6.87 7.91
CA ASP A 44 -0.47 -5.67 8.21
C ASP A 44 -0.86 -4.50 7.30
N ALA A 45 -1.14 -4.75 6.02
CA ALA A 45 -1.66 -3.74 5.10
C ALA A 45 -3.01 -3.17 5.58
N LYS A 46 -3.95 -4.05 5.92
CA LYS A 46 -5.28 -3.65 6.42
C LYS A 46 -5.19 -2.85 7.73
N ARG A 47 -4.30 -3.24 8.64
CA ARG A 47 -4.04 -2.50 9.88
C ARG A 47 -3.41 -1.14 9.59
N SER A 48 -2.44 -1.08 8.67
CA SER A 48 -1.79 0.17 8.27
C SER A 48 -2.76 1.17 7.65
N ASP A 49 -3.81 0.72 6.96
CA ASP A 49 -4.83 1.60 6.38
C ASP A 49 -5.70 2.28 7.45
N LEU A 50 -5.88 1.65 8.60
CA LEU A 50 -6.65 2.15 9.73
C LEU A 50 -5.81 2.92 10.76
N GLU A 51 -4.48 2.86 10.65
CA GLU A 51 -3.56 3.41 11.65
C GLU A 51 -3.20 4.86 11.36
N SER A 52 -3.33 5.73 12.35
CA SER A 52 -2.96 7.14 12.26
C SER A 52 -1.51 7.43 12.69
N ASP A 53 -0.94 6.61 13.60
CA ASP A 53 0.42 6.77 14.10
C ASP A 53 1.45 6.34 13.05
N ALA A 54 2.27 7.28 12.59
CA ALA A 54 3.30 7.05 11.57
C ALA A 54 4.36 6.03 11.99
N ARG A 55 4.67 5.93 13.28
CA ARG A 55 5.64 4.98 13.80
C ARG A 55 5.07 3.56 13.73
N ILE A 56 3.81 3.37 14.12
CA ILE A 56 3.13 2.06 14.02
C ILE A 56 3.01 1.64 12.56
N ARG A 57 2.67 2.57 11.65
CA ARG A 57 2.69 2.27 10.20
C ARG A 57 4.07 1.85 9.70
N GLY A 58 5.13 2.47 10.21
CA GLY A 58 6.52 2.06 9.91
C GLY A 58 6.85 0.65 10.40
N ASP A 59 6.41 0.30 11.61
CA ASP A 59 6.59 -1.04 12.17
C ASP A 59 5.82 -2.10 11.36
N LEU A 60 4.58 -1.80 10.95
CA LEU A 60 3.78 -2.68 10.08
C LEU A 60 4.43 -2.87 8.70
N ALA A 61 4.98 -1.81 8.11
CA ALA A 61 5.70 -1.91 6.84
C ALA A 61 6.95 -2.81 6.96
N ALA A 62 7.70 -2.68 8.06
CA ALA A 62 8.86 -3.52 8.33
C ALA A 62 8.48 -5.00 8.57
N ASP A 63 7.37 -5.26 9.28
CA ASP A 63 6.84 -6.61 9.49
C ASP A 63 6.41 -7.24 8.16
N ALA A 64 5.66 -6.53 7.34
CA ALA A 64 5.26 -6.97 6.00
C ALA A 64 6.47 -7.27 5.10
N GLY A 65 7.53 -6.44 5.16
CA GLY A 65 8.79 -6.66 4.44
C GLY A 65 9.46 -7.96 4.84
N ARG A 66 9.58 -8.23 6.14
CA ARG A 66 10.17 -9.50 6.64
C ARG A 66 9.37 -10.72 6.21
N ASN A 67 8.04 -10.64 6.28
CA ASN A 67 7.15 -11.72 5.85
C ASN A 67 7.26 -11.97 4.34
N ALA A 68 7.38 -10.91 3.52
CA ALA A 68 7.59 -11.02 2.08
C ALA A 68 8.93 -11.67 1.73
N ASP A 69 10.01 -11.28 2.42
CA ASP A 69 11.33 -11.89 2.24
C ASP A 69 11.32 -13.38 2.64
N ALA A 70 10.68 -13.74 3.75
CA ALA A 70 10.52 -15.13 4.17
C ALA A 70 9.68 -15.96 3.17
N CYS A 71 8.63 -15.37 2.60
CA CYS A 71 7.80 -16.00 1.58
C CYS A 71 8.62 -16.29 0.31
N LEU A 72 9.32 -15.29 -0.21
CA LEU A 72 10.17 -15.42 -1.39
C LEU A 72 11.34 -16.39 -1.20
N ALA A 73 11.89 -16.49 0.01
CA ALA A 73 12.93 -17.47 0.33
C ALA A 73 12.41 -18.92 0.23
N ARG A 74 11.11 -19.14 0.41
CA ARG A 74 10.48 -20.47 0.28
C ARG A 74 10.07 -20.76 -1.14
N GLU A 75 9.33 -19.84 -1.76
CA GLU A 75 8.81 -19.97 -3.12
C GLU A 75 9.03 -18.68 -3.91
N PRO A 76 10.20 -18.53 -4.53
CA PRO A 76 10.61 -17.28 -5.21
C PRO A 76 9.71 -16.86 -6.38
N ARG A 77 8.91 -17.81 -6.92
CA ARG A 77 8.05 -17.58 -8.08
C ARG A 77 6.56 -17.69 -7.77
N ALA A 78 6.19 -17.90 -6.50
CA ALA A 78 4.79 -17.95 -6.12
C ALA A 78 4.15 -16.55 -6.28
N ALA A 79 3.02 -16.47 -6.97
CA ALA A 79 2.29 -15.23 -7.16
C ALA A 79 1.96 -14.55 -5.81
N ALA A 80 1.62 -15.33 -4.79
CA ALA A 80 1.35 -14.87 -3.43
C ALA A 80 2.55 -14.13 -2.81
N CYS A 81 3.78 -14.68 -2.97
CA CYS A 81 4.99 -14.08 -2.41
C CYS A 81 5.39 -12.81 -3.17
N LEU A 82 5.28 -12.82 -4.49
CA LEU A 82 5.57 -11.66 -5.34
C LEU A 82 4.56 -10.53 -5.11
N TYR A 83 3.28 -10.86 -4.98
CA TYR A 83 2.24 -9.91 -4.60
C TYR A 83 2.47 -9.35 -3.20
N GLY A 84 2.77 -10.22 -2.23
CA GLY A 84 3.12 -9.81 -0.87
C GLY A 84 4.31 -8.85 -0.84
N ARG A 85 5.34 -9.10 -1.64
CA ARG A 85 6.48 -8.18 -1.80
C ARG A 85 6.02 -6.82 -2.33
N ALA A 86 5.15 -6.79 -3.32
CA ALA A 86 4.62 -5.55 -3.85
C ALA A 86 3.84 -4.76 -2.79
N ILE A 87 2.98 -5.43 -2.01
CA ILE A 87 2.25 -4.78 -0.91
C ILE A 87 3.20 -4.22 0.14
N ALA A 88 4.21 -4.97 0.57
CA ALA A 88 5.22 -4.52 1.53
C ALA A 88 5.97 -3.27 1.04
N LEU A 89 6.36 -3.23 -0.25
CA LEU A 89 6.99 -2.06 -0.88
C LEU A 89 6.05 -0.84 -0.88
N GLY A 90 4.75 -1.04 -1.10
CA GLY A 90 3.75 0.03 -1.01
C GLY A 90 3.61 0.60 0.41
N LEU A 91 3.63 -0.25 1.44
CA LEU A 91 3.65 0.17 2.83
C LEU A 91 4.93 0.94 3.18
N GLU A 92 6.08 0.46 2.71
CA GLU A 92 7.37 1.14 2.90
C GLU A 92 7.39 2.51 2.21
N ALA A 93 6.84 2.63 0.99
CA ALA A 93 6.72 3.89 0.27
C ALA A 93 5.90 4.93 1.06
N ARG A 94 4.83 4.50 1.72
CA ARG A 94 4.00 5.34 2.59
C ARG A 94 4.77 5.78 3.85
N ALA A 95 5.58 4.88 4.43
CA ALA A 95 6.39 5.17 5.62
C ALA A 95 7.60 6.08 5.30
N HIS A 96 8.10 6.05 4.07
CA HIS A 96 9.30 6.77 3.62
C HIS A 96 9.05 7.62 2.37
N PRO A 97 8.37 8.77 2.47
CA PRO A 97 7.97 9.60 1.31
C PRO A 97 9.13 10.04 0.40
N THR A 98 10.31 10.24 0.96
CA THR A 98 11.52 10.63 0.20
C THR A 98 12.03 9.53 -0.74
N ARG A 99 11.68 8.26 -0.48
CA ARG A 99 12.03 7.09 -1.29
C ARG A 99 10.83 6.54 -2.07
N ALA A 100 9.66 7.17 -1.93
CA ALA A 100 8.41 6.62 -2.47
C ALA A 100 8.50 6.33 -3.98
N GLY A 101 9.09 7.21 -4.78
CA GLY A 101 9.19 7.00 -6.22
C GLY A 101 9.97 5.74 -6.61
N GLU A 102 11.09 5.46 -5.94
CA GLU A 102 11.90 4.25 -6.14
C GLU A 102 11.15 2.99 -5.70
N LEU A 103 10.55 3.05 -4.50
CA LEU A 103 9.82 1.93 -3.92
C LEU A 103 8.58 1.56 -4.74
N LEU A 104 7.83 2.54 -5.24
CA LEU A 104 6.67 2.30 -6.12
C LEU A 104 7.09 1.73 -7.47
N LYS A 105 8.25 2.12 -8.02
CA LYS A 105 8.78 1.50 -9.24
C LYS A 105 9.13 0.03 -9.00
N SER A 106 9.75 -0.31 -7.88
CA SER A 106 10.05 -1.69 -7.49
C SER A 106 8.76 -2.49 -7.24
N MET A 107 7.75 -1.87 -6.63
CA MET A 107 6.40 -2.43 -6.45
C MET A 107 5.78 -2.83 -7.79
N LEU A 108 5.83 -1.94 -8.79
CA LEU A 108 5.30 -2.24 -10.14
C LEU A 108 6.02 -3.43 -10.79
N GLY A 109 7.32 -3.59 -10.57
CA GLY A 109 8.09 -4.77 -11.01
C GLY A 109 7.54 -6.06 -10.39
N SER A 110 7.43 -6.09 -9.05
CA SER A 110 6.90 -7.25 -8.32
C SER A 110 5.45 -7.59 -8.70
N LEU A 111 4.60 -6.58 -8.95
CA LEU A 111 3.24 -6.80 -9.47
C LEU A 111 3.25 -7.44 -10.86
N GLY A 112 4.19 -7.04 -11.74
CA GLY A 112 4.35 -7.64 -13.05
C GLY A 112 4.75 -9.12 -12.98
N GLU A 113 5.69 -9.45 -12.11
CA GLU A 113 6.12 -10.83 -11.88
C GLU A 113 4.98 -11.68 -11.27
N SER A 114 4.24 -11.13 -10.32
CA SER A 114 3.07 -11.80 -9.72
C SER A 114 1.96 -12.06 -10.77
N GLU A 115 1.64 -11.08 -11.62
CA GLU A 115 0.66 -11.24 -12.68
C GLU A 115 1.09 -12.28 -13.72
N ALA A 116 2.38 -12.35 -14.01
CA ALA A 116 2.92 -13.37 -14.92
C ALA A 116 2.87 -14.78 -14.32
N ALA A 117 3.02 -14.92 -12.99
CA ALA A 117 2.93 -16.19 -12.29
C ALA A 117 1.48 -16.68 -12.16
N ASP A 118 0.56 -15.82 -11.73
CA ASP A 118 -0.88 -16.09 -11.69
C ASP A 118 -1.67 -14.78 -11.86
N PRO A 119 -2.27 -14.53 -13.02
CA PRO A 119 -3.05 -13.30 -13.27
C PRO A 119 -4.35 -13.24 -12.47
N LEU A 120 -4.80 -14.35 -11.89
CA LEU A 120 -6.04 -14.43 -11.13
C LEU A 120 -5.82 -14.33 -9.61
N TYR A 121 -4.58 -14.35 -9.15
CA TYR A 121 -4.26 -14.23 -7.74
C TYR A 121 -4.91 -12.97 -7.13
N ASP A 122 -5.48 -13.12 -5.94
CA ASP A 122 -6.22 -12.07 -5.22
C ASP A 122 -7.27 -11.37 -6.11
N GLU A 123 -8.07 -12.18 -6.84
CA GLU A 123 -9.11 -11.64 -7.72
C GLU A 123 -8.58 -10.62 -8.76
N ALA A 124 -7.48 -10.97 -9.43
CA ALA A 124 -6.71 -10.11 -10.34
C ALA A 124 -6.07 -8.91 -9.61
N GLY A 125 -5.63 -9.13 -8.39
CA GLY A 125 -5.06 -8.12 -7.49
C GLY A 125 -3.85 -7.40 -8.07
N SER A 126 -2.95 -8.13 -8.76
CA SER A 126 -1.75 -7.54 -9.36
C SER A 126 -2.09 -6.46 -10.40
N ALA A 127 -3.01 -6.75 -11.31
CA ALA A 127 -3.46 -5.77 -12.31
C ALA A 127 -4.21 -4.59 -11.66
N ARG A 128 -5.08 -4.86 -10.67
CA ARG A 128 -5.81 -3.83 -9.91
C ARG A 128 -4.87 -2.89 -9.18
N VAL A 129 -3.93 -3.43 -8.39
CA VAL A 129 -3.00 -2.61 -7.60
C VAL A 129 -2.05 -1.85 -8.51
N ARG A 130 -1.58 -2.44 -9.61
CA ARG A 130 -0.82 -1.74 -10.65
C ARG A 130 -1.59 -0.51 -11.17
N ALA A 131 -2.87 -0.67 -11.50
CA ALA A 131 -3.71 0.42 -11.96
C ALA A 131 -3.74 1.56 -10.94
N LEU A 132 -4.05 1.25 -9.67
CA LEU A 132 -4.14 2.23 -8.60
C LEU A 132 -2.81 2.96 -8.35
N VAL A 133 -1.67 2.27 -8.40
CA VAL A 133 -0.35 2.90 -8.29
C VAL A 133 -0.14 3.90 -9.43
N LEU A 134 -0.42 3.50 -10.67
CA LEU A 134 -0.17 4.34 -11.84
C LEU A 134 -1.08 5.57 -11.89
N ILE A 135 -2.34 5.48 -11.49
CA ILE A 135 -3.28 6.63 -11.53
C ILE A 135 -3.16 7.56 -10.32
N ARG A 136 -2.69 7.06 -9.17
CA ARG A 136 -2.60 7.83 -7.92
C ARG A 136 -1.22 8.44 -7.67
N SER A 137 -0.17 7.90 -8.28
CA SER A 137 1.19 8.42 -8.11
C SER A 137 1.41 9.66 -8.98
N PRO A 138 2.31 10.57 -8.57
CA PRO A 138 2.79 11.61 -9.46
C PRO A 138 3.53 11.00 -10.66
N GLY A 139 3.48 11.67 -11.80
CA GLY A 139 4.24 11.29 -12.99
C GLY A 139 5.74 11.57 -12.87
N TRP A 140 6.49 11.13 -13.88
CA TRP A 140 7.91 11.43 -13.98
C TRP A 140 8.18 12.95 -13.90
N PRO A 141 9.24 13.44 -13.21
CA PRO A 141 10.32 12.66 -12.56
C PRO A 141 10.03 12.26 -11.10
N LEU A 142 8.90 12.62 -10.51
CA LEU A 142 8.62 12.47 -9.09
C LEU A 142 8.16 11.06 -8.73
N GLY A 143 7.55 10.33 -9.67
CA GLY A 143 7.05 9.00 -9.44
C GLY A 143 6.72 8.25 -10.73
N PRO A 144 6.17 7.03 -10.61
CA PRO A 144 5.87 6.18 -11.75
C PRO A 144 4.47 6.41 -12.35
N GLY A 145 3.78 7.51 -11.99
CA GLY A 145 2.41 7.77 -12.42
C GLY A 145 2.28 7.86 -13.96
N ASP A 146 1.28 7.15 -14.48
CA ASP A 146 0.92 7.08 -15.89
C ASP A 146 -0.57 6.72 -15.98
N ALA A 147 -1.41 7.70 -16.25
CA ALA A 147 -2.84 7.53 -16.24
C ALA A 147 -3.32 6.57 -17.36
N GLU A 148 -2.70 6.60 -18.53
CA GLU A 148 -3.08 5.74 -19.67
C GLU A 148 -2.70 4.28 -19.38
N ALA A 149 -1.47 4.02 -18.93
CA ALA A 149 -1.05 2.70 -18.52
C ALA A 149 -1.87 2.19 -17.32
N GLY A 150 -2.27 3.07 -16.40
CA GLY A 150 -3.17 2.77 -15.31
C GLY A 150 -4.56 2.31 -15.79
N LEU A 151 -5.13 2.98 -16.80
CA LEU A 151 -6.39 2.58 -17.40
C LEU A 151 -6.30 1.21 -18.09
N VAL A 152 -5.20 0.93 -18.79
CA VAL A 152 -4.97 -0.39 -19.39
C VAL A 152 -4.96 -1.48 -18.32
N ALA A 153 -4.24 -1.27 -17.20
CA ALA A 153 -4.18 -2.21 -16.11
C ALA A 153 -5.54 -2.40 -15.40
N ALA A 154 -6.32 -1.32 -15.21
CA ALA A 154 -7.66 -1.38 -14.62
C ALA A 154 -8.64 -2.17 -15.50
N ARG A 155 -8.63 -1.94 -16.82
CA ARG A 155 -9.42 -2.72 -17.79
C ARG A 155 -9.04 -4.20 -17.74
N ARG A 156 -7.76 -4.50 -17.61
CA ARG A 156 -7.28 -5.88 -17.47
C ARG A 156 -7.85 -6.55 -16.21
N ALA A 157 -7.78 -5.89 -15.04
CA ALA A 157 -8.33 -6.42 -13.81
C ALA A 157 -9.85 -6.68 -13.92
N ALA A 158 -10.60 -5.72 -14.46
CA ALA A 158 -12.04 -5.85 -14.66
C ALA A 158 -12.38 -6.97 -15.67
N ALA A 159 -11.60 -7.15 -16.74
CA ALA A 159 -11.81 -8.23 -17.71
C ALA A 159 -11.56 -9.61 -17.09
N LEU A 160 -10.55 -9.75 -16.22
CA LEU A 160 -10.23 -11.01 -15.55
C LEU A 160 -11.28 -11.39 -14.49
N ARG A 161 -11.83 -10.41 -13.77
CA ARG A 161 -12.82 -10.58 -12.69
C ARG A 161 -13.91 -9.50 -12.78
N PRO A 162 -14.84 -9.64 -13.72
CA PRO A 162 -15.78 -8.55 -14.10
C PRO A 162 -16.85 -8.26 -13.03
N LYS A 163 -17.01 -9.12 -12.04
CA LYS A 163 -17.98 -8.95 -10.94
C LYS A 163 -17.31 -8.68 -9.60
N TRP A 164 -16.00 -8.46 -9.59
CA TRP A 164 -15.28 -8.16 -8.35
C TRP A 164 -15.29 -6.65 -8.08
N PRO A 165 -15.97 -6.18 -7.01
CA PRO A 165 -16.17 -4.76 -6.78
C PRO A 165 -14.89 -3.93 -6.79
N PRO A 166 -13.75 -4.33 -6.14
CA PRO A 166 -12.53 -3.56 -6.18
C PRO A 166 -11.96 -3.33 -7.58
N ASN A 167 -12.15 -4.27 -8.51
CA ASN A 167 -11.66 -4.10 -9.89
C ASN A 167 -12.50 -3.06 -10.66
N LEU A 168 -13.81 -3.05 -10.40
CA LEU A 168 -14.73 -2.07 -10.99
C LEU A 168 -14.50 -0.67 -10.40
N LEU A 169 -14.21 -0.56 -9.10
CA LEU A 169 -13.81 0.69 -8.46
C LEU A 169 -12.51 1.24 -9.07
N ALA A 170 -11.49 0.39 -9.22
CA ALA A 170 -10.23 0.78 -9.84
C ALA A 170 -10.42 1.21 -11.30
N LEU A 171 -11.29 0.53 -12.06
CA LEU A 171 -11.62 0.91 -13.44
C LEU A 171 -12.35 2.26 -13.48
N ALA A 172 -13.31 2.48 -12.60
CA ALA A 172 -14.03 3.75 -12.50
C ALA A 172 -13.08 4.92 -12.21
N GLU A 173 -12.19 4.76 -11.23
CA GLU A 173 -11.18 5.79 -10.90
C GLU A 173 -10.23 6.05 -12.08
N ALA A 174 -9.79 4.99 -12.78
CA ALA A 174 -8.92 5.12 -13.93
C ALA A 174 -9.61 5.83 -15.10
N LEU A 175 -10.89 5.57 -15.35
CA LEU A 175 -11.69 6.27 -16.37
C LEU A 175 -11.84 7.75 -16.04
N ALA A 176 -12.20 8.08 -14.79
CA ALA A 176 -12.29 9.47 -14.34
C ALA A 176 -10.96 10.21 -14.52
N LYS A 177 -9.84 9.59 -14.14
CA LYS A 177 -8.50 10.15 -14.29
C LYS A 177 -8.11 10.42 -15.76
N ASN A 178 -8.67 9.64 -16.68
CA ASN A 178 -8.44 9.77 -18.12
C ASN A 178 -9.52 10.62 -18.84
N GLY A 179 -10.36 11.33 -18.10
CA GLY A 179 -11.34 12.27 -18.68
C GLY A 179 -12.62 11.62 -19.21
N ASP A 180 -12.96 10.41 -18.76
CA ASP A 180 -14.23 9.75 -19.05
C ASP A 180 -15.10 9.64 -17.77
N PRO A 181 -15.78 10.74 -17.37
CA PRO A 181 -16.63 10.74 -16.19
C PRO A 181 -17.90 9.90 -16.36
N SER A 182 -18.39 9.71 -17.59
CA SER A 182 -19.56 8.89 -17.85
C SER A 182 -19.26 7.41 -17.66
N GLY A 183 -18.17 6.92 -18.23
CA GLY A 183 -17.70 5.56 -18.02
C GLY A 183 -17.32 5.28 -16.56
N ALA A 184 -16.73 6.28 -15.88
CA ALA A 184 -16.44 6.19 -14.44
C ALA A 184 -17.74 5.99 -13.64
N ARG A 185 -18.76 6.79 -13.87
CA ARG A 185 -20.05 6.70 -13.18
C ARG A 185 -20.71 5.34 -13.39
N GLU A 186 -20.72 4.83 -14.61
CA GLU A 186 -21.26 3.51 -14.94
C GLU A 186 -20.54 2.40 -14.14
N ASN A 187 -19.21 2.44 -14.10
CA ASN A 187 -18.44 1.43 -13.38
C ASN A 187 -18.58 1.56 -11.85
N TYR A 188 -18.78 2.76 -11.28
CA TYR A 188 -19.16 2.90 -9.87
C TYR A 188 -20.53 2.28 -9.57
N GLN A 189 -21.52 2.41 -10.48
CA GLN A 189 -22.81 1.74 -10.36
C GLN A 189 -22.65 0.22 -10.38
N HIS A 190 -21.90 -0.31 -11.33
CA HIS A 190 -21.59 -1.74 -11.43
C HIS A 190 -20.87 -2.25 -10.17
N ALA A 191 -19.91 -1.48 -9.62
CA ALA A 191 -19.21 -1.84 -8.40
C ALA A 191 -20.17 -1.92 -7.20
N ARG A 192 -21.07 -0.93 -7.07
CA ARG A 192 -22.12 -0.93 -6.03
C ARG A 192 -23.02 -2.15 -6.14
N ASP A 193 -23.53 -2.43 -7.34
CA ASP A 193 -24.46 -3.53 -7.58
C ASP A 193 -23.76 -4.90 -7.34
N ALA A 194 -22.52 -5.03 -7.76
CA ALA A 194 -21.70 -6.20 -7.47
C ALA A 194 -21.44 -6.37 -5.96
N ALA A 195 -21.18 -5.27 -5.23
CA ALA A 195 -21.00 -5.32 -3.78
C ALA A 195 -22.30 -5.74 -3.05
N VAL A 196 -23.45 -5.23 -3.48
CA VAL A 196 -24.76 -5.63 -2.91
C VAL A 196 -25.01 -7.13 -3.06
N ALA A 197 -24.55 -7.75 -4.13
CA ALA A 197 -24.72 -9.19 -4.38
C ALA A 197 -23.83 -10.08 -3.50
N LEU A 198 -22.82 -9.53 -2.80
CA LEU A 198 -21.95 -10.27 -1.92
C LEU A 198 -22.56 -10.44 -0.51
N PRO A 199 -22.14 -11.47 0.24
CA PRO A 199 -22.49 -11.58 1.66
C PRO A 199 -22.06 -10.35 2.45
N SER A 200 -22.84 -9.98 3.47
CA SER A 200 -22.50 -8.85 4.37
C SER A 200 -21.18 -9.08 5.09
N GLY A 201 -20.38 -8.00 5.21
CA GLY A 201 -19.09 -8.00 5.86
C GLY A 201 -18.37 -6.68 5.66
N ALA A 202 -17.37 -6.41 6.49
CA ALA A 202 -16.68 -5.13 6.53
C ALA A 202 -16.08 -4.70 5.17
N ASP A 203 -15.53 -5.63 4.40
CA ASP A 203 -14.95 -5.33 3.10
C ASP A 203 -16.03 -4.97 2.06
N ARG A 204 -17.12 -5.75 2.02
CA ARG A 204 -18.30 -5.42 1.18
C ARG A 204 -18.86 -4.06 1.52
N ASP A 205 -19.05 -3.76 2.80
CA ASP A 205 -19.65 -2.49 3.25
C ASP A 205 -18.74 -1.31 2.91
N ARG A 206 -17.42 -1.47 3.01
CA ARG A 206 -16.44 -0.47 2.56
C ARG A 206 -16.52 -0.21 1.07
N TRP A 207 -16.56 -1.25 0.22
CA TRP A 207 -16.67 -1.08 -1.23
C TRP A 207 -17.99 -0.44 -1.65
N LEU A 208 -19.08 -0.78 -0.95
CA LEU A 208 -20.39 -0.17 -1.15
C LEU A 208 -20.34 1.32 -0.83
N GLN A 209 -19.77 1.68 0.34
CA GLN A 209 -19.61 3.08 0.74
C GLN A 209 -18.74 3.87 -0.25
N GLU A 210 -17.62 3.31 -0.71
CA GLU A 210 -16.73 3.94 -1.69
C GLU A 210 -17.46 4.22 -3.02
N ALA A 211 -18.21 3.24 -3.53
CA ALA A 211 -19.00 3.40 -4.74
C ALA A 211 -20.09 4.47 -4.60
N GLU A 212 -20.83 4.45 -3.49
CA GLU A 212 -21.90 5.43 -3.22
C GLU A 212 -21.35 6.84 -3.03
N GLU A 213 -20.22 7.00 -2.38
CA GLU A 213 -19.56 8.29 -2.20
C GLU A 213 -19.11 8.89 -3.53
N ALA A 214 -18.47 8.07 -4.38
CA ALA A 214 -18.08 8.50 -5.72
C ALA A 214 -19.28 8.86 -6.61
N LEU A 215 -20.41 8.17 -6.49
CA LEU A 215 -21.63 8.48 -7.22
C LEU A 215 -22.31 9.77 -6.77
N ARG A 216 -22.19 10.14 -5.47
CA ARG A 216 -22.72 11.40 -4.91
C ARG A 216 -21.84 12.60 -5.26
N HIS A 217 -20.51 12.38 -5.34
CA HIS A 217 -19.51 13.40 -5.61
C HIS A 217 -18.68 12.99 -6.85
N PRO A 218 -19.27 13.02 -8.05
CA PRO A 218 -18.52 12.66 -9.25
C PRO A 218 -17.27 13.55 -9.34
N ALA A 219 -16.09 12.92 -9.36
CA ALA A 219 -14.83 13.60 -9.54
C ALA A 219 -14.83 14.30 -10.91
N GLY A 220 -14.99 15.60 -10.89
CA GLY A 220 -15.03 16.41 -12.09
C GLY A 220 -15.09 17.87 -11.67
N HIS A 221 -13.93 18.44 -11.46
CA HIS A 221 -13.57 19.79 -11.94
C HIS A 221 -12.13 20.06 -11.52
#